data_2a013b17f231b2ba57ab10d05787534f
#
_entry.id   2a013b17f231b2ba57ab10d05787534f
#
_cell.length_a   1.000
_cell.length_b   1.000
_cell.length_c   1.000
_cell.angle_alpha   90.00
_cell.angle_beta   90.00
_cell.angle_gamma   90.00
#
_symmetry.space_group_name_H-M   'P 1'
#
loop_
_entity.id
_entity.type
_entity.pdbx_description
1 polymer ?
#
loop_
_entity_poly.entity_id
_entity_poly.type
_entity_poly.pdbx_seq_one_letter_code
_entity_poly.pdbx_strand_id
1 'polypeptide(L)'
;MNKVNINDINFPVMEVPAQLGNDFVKNTGHKFIVRKDTGKILSCMTDNYRLVKNEMITKKTENIINKNGGRLKEVQMFGGGARTMVKWEFPKHKVKIAKHDEMTPEIVWQNSYDGTVGLNII
;
A
#
# COMPACT_ATOMS: atom_id res chain seq x y z
N MET A 1 -20.07 2.66 6.96
CA MET A 1 -18.66 2.41 6.66
C MET A 1 -18.36 2.85 5.24
N ASN A 2 -17.42 3.77 5.07
CA ASN A 2 -17.07 4.24 3.74
C ASN A 2 -16.24 3.18 3.03
N LYS A 3 -16.72 2.77 1.86
CA LYS A 3 -15.94 1.89 1.00
C LYS A 3 -14.76 2.65 0.44
N VAL A 4 -13.54 2.14 0.63
CA VAL A 4 -12.34 2.68 0.02
C VAL A 4 -12.24 2.11 -1.39
N ASN A 5 -12.11 2.97 -2.39
CA ASN A 5 -11.88 2.55 -3.78
C ASN A 5 -10.40 2.26 -4.00
N ILE A 6 -10.12 1.37 -4.97
CA ILE A 6 -8.73 1.08 -5.33
C ILE A 6 -7.96 2.34 -5.75
N ASN A 7 -8.63 3.30 -6.35
CA ASN A 7 -8.00 4.55 -6.75
C ASN A 7 -7.63 5.45 -5.56
N ASP A 8 -8.31 5.27 -4.44
CA ASP A 8 -8.06 6.08 -3.24
C ASP A 8 -6.70 5.78 -2.59
N ILE A 9 -6.15 4.60 -2.84
CA ILE A 9 -4.85 4.21 -2.28
C ILE A 9 -3.68 4.70 -3.13
N ASN A 10 -3.94 5.19 -4.33
CA ASN A 10 -2.91 5.66 -5.26
C ASN A 10 -2.64 7.15 -5.13
N PHE A 11 -2.84 7.69 -3.94
CA PHE A 11 -2.55 9.09 -3.65
C PHE A 11 -1.06 9.39 -3.83
N PRO A 12 -0.71 10.62 -4.24
CA PRO A 12 0.69 10.99 -4.41
C PRO A 12 1.40 11.14 -3.07
N VAL A 13 2.61 10.62 -2.99
CA VAL A 13 3.46 10.65 -1.80
C VAL A 13 4.80 11.25 -2.17
N MET A 14 5.34 12.07 -1.29
CA MET A 14 6.65 12.65 -1.48
C MET A 14 7.54 12.47 -0.26
N GLU A 15 8.82 12.50 -0.48
CA GLU A 15 9.83 12.48 0.57
C GLU A 15 10.32 13.91 0.80
N VAL A 16 10.31 14.37 2.05
CA VAL A 16 10.78 15.70 2.43
C VAL A 16 11.89 15.54 3.47
N PRO A 17 13.11 16.04 3.19
CA PRO A 17 14.18 15.97 4.19
C PRO A 17 13.79 16.65 5.49
N ALA A 18 14.05 16.00 6.62
CA ALA A 18 13.85 16.58 7.93
C ALA A 18 15.08 17.41 8.31
N GLN A 19 14.90 18.71 8.49
CA GLN A 19 15.97 19.65 8.74
C GLN A 19 15.77 20.35 10.08
N LEU A 20 16.88 20.75 10.72
CA LEU A 20 16.88 21.48 11.98
C LEU A 20 17.46 22.87 11.78
N GLY A 21 16.94 23.82 12.53
CA GLY A 21 17.46 25.17 12.65
C GLY A 21 16.74 26.19 11.81
N ASN A 22 16.81 27.46 12.23
CA ASN A 22 16.26 28.59 11.50
C ASN A 22 17.32 29.20 10.58
N ASP A 23 18.55 29.33 11.10
CA ASP A 23 19.68 29.92 10.37
C ASP A 23 20.62 28.86 9.83
N PHE A 24 20.60 27.66 10.40
CA PHE A 24 21.36 26.53 9.95
C PHE A 24 20.43 25.43 9.48
N VAL A 25 20.47 25.17 8.19
CA VAL A 25 19.78 24.03 7.63
C VAL A 25 20.67 22.82 7.82
N LYS A 26 20.46 22.08 8.89
CA LYS A 26 21.18 20.85 9.15
C LYS A 26 20.34 19.65 8.77
N ASN A 27 20.88 18.81 7.92
CA ASN A 27 20.27 17.55 7.54
C ASN A 27 20.36 16.58 8.72
N THR A 28 19.23 16.05 9.16
CA THR A 28 19.18 15.17 10.35
C THR A 28 19.43 13.70 10.02
N GLY A 29 19.54 13.35 8.73
CA GLY A 29 19.59 11.95 8.30
C GLY A 29 18.24 11.28 8.29
N HIS A 30 17.18 12.05 8.43
CA HIS A 30 15.78 11.59 8.42
C HIS A 30 15.00 12.33 7.36
N LYS A 31 13.88 11.73 6.96
CA LYS A 31 12.95 12.33 6.02
C LYS A 31 11.52 12.07 6.44
N PHE A 32 10.64 13.01 6.10
CA PHE A 32 9.21 12.82 6.27
C PHE A 32 8.62 12.19 5.00
N ILE A 33 7.72 11.25 5.20
CA ILE A 33 6.89 10.71 4.12
C ILE A 33 5.57 11.45 4.19
N VAL A 34 5.26 12.23 3.16
CA VAL A 34 4.12 13.15 3.16
C VAL A 34 3.14 12.78 2.05
N ARG A 35 1.88 12.72 2.41
CA ARG A 35 0.79 12.56 1.47
C ARG A 35 0.51 13.92 0.80
N LYS A 36 0.76 14.01 -0.50
CA LYS A 36 0.73 15.28 -1.23
C LYS A 36 -0.66 15.91 -1.31
N ASP A 37 -1.69 15.09 -1.46
CA ASP A 37 -3.06 15.57 -1.66
C ASP A 37 -3.65 16.21 -0.41
N THR A 38 -3.28 15.74 0.77
CA THR A 38 -3.80 16.26 2.05
C THR A 38 -2.78 17.03 2.85
N GLY A 39 -1.50 16.91 2.51
CA GLY A 39 -0.39 17.46 3.32
C GLY A 39 -0.11 16.68 4.59
N LYS A 40 -0.75 15.52 4.77
CA LYS A 40 -0.56 14.73 5.99
C LYS A 40 0.81 14.10 6.03
N ILE A 41 1.49 14.24 7.16
CA ILE A 41 2.75 13.54 7.42
C ILE A 41 2.40 12.11 7.84
N LEU A 42 2.81 11.13 7.04
CA LEU A 42 2.53 9.73 7.31
C LEU A 42 3.56 9.12 8.25
N SER A 43 4.82 9.54 8.15
CA SER A 43 5.89 9.04 8.99
C SER A 43 7.14 9.89 8.89
N CYS A 44 8.08 9.64 9.82
CA CYS A 44 9.44 10.16 9.77
C CYS A 44 10.38 8.95 9.74
N MET A 45 11.12 8.80 8.66
CA MET A 45 11.96 7.62 8.42
C MET A 45 13.41 8.04 8.25
N THR A 46 14.34 7.09 8.38
CA THR A 46 15.73 7.34 8.05
C THR A 46 15.91 7.50 6.55
N ASP A 47 16.98 8.16 6.12
CA ASP A 47 17.26 8.38 4.69
C ASP A 47 17.40 7.06 3.90
N ASN A 48 17.72 5.97 4.58
CA ASN A 48 17.86 4.65 3.95
C ASN A 48 16.52 3.98 3.64
N TYR A 49 15.42 4.49 4.17
CA TYR A 49 14.11 3.92 3.92
C TYR A 49 13.76 4.00 2.44
N ARG A 50 13.36 2.87 1.86
CA ARG A 50 12.92 2.79 0.47
C ARG A 50 11.41 2.97 0.39
N LEU A 51 11.01 4.06 -0.22
CA LEU A 51 9.61 4.33 -0.48
C LEU A 51 9.13 3.47 -1.65
N VAL A 52 8.11 2.62 -1.38
CA VAL A 52 7.42 1.87 -2.42
C VAL A 52 5.99 2.41 -2.48
N LYS A 53 5.63 3.01 -3.60
CA LYS A 53 4.32 3.63 -3.77
C LYS A 53 3.25 2.59 -4.10
N ASN A 54 2.06 2.76 -3.52
CA ASN A 54 0.91 1.89 -3.80
C ASN A 54 0.58 1.83 -5.29
N GLU A 55 0.69 2.96 -5.98
CA GLU A 55 0.45 3.04 -7.42
C GLU A 55 1.35 2.08 -8.20
N MET A 56 2.62 1.98 -7.82
CA MET A 56 3.58 1.08 -8.46
C MET A 56 3.18 -0.38 -8.26
N ILE A 57 2.77 -0.75 -7.05
CA ILE A 57 2.33 -2.11 -6.74
C ILE A 57 1.08 -2.45 -7.54
N THR A 58 0.12 -1.53 -7.57
CA THR A 58 -1.13 -1.70 -8.32
C THR A 58 -0.84 -1.94 -9.81
N LYS A 59 0.02 -1.12 -10.42
CA LYS A 59 0.38 -1.27 -11.83
C LYS A 59 1.08 -2.59 -12.13
N LYS A 60 2.00 -3.01 -11.26
CA LYS A 60 2.74 -4.26 -11.47
C LYS A 60 1.88 -5.50 -11.32
N THR A 61 0.89 -5.46 -10.44
CA THR A 61 0.02 -6.61 -10.16
C THR A 61 -1.20 -6.66 -11.07
N GLU A 62 -1.62 -5.53 -11.63
CA GLU A 62 -2.85 -5.42 -12.43
C GLU A 62 -2.91 -6.39 -13.60
N ASN A 63 -1.82 -6.50 -14.36
CA ASN A 63 -1.77 -7.40 -15.51
C ASN A 63 -1.94 -8.86 -15.12
N ILE A 64 -1.30 -9.28 -14.05
CA ILE A 64 -1.37 -10.66 -13.56
C ILE A 64 -2.78 -10.96 -13.07
N ILE A 65 -3.38 -10.02 -12.36
CA ILE A 65 -4.73 -10.16 -11.81
C ILE A 65 -5.76 -10.25 -12.92
N ASN A 66 -5.70 -9.32 -13.90
CA ASN A 66 -6.63 -9.32 -15.02
C ASN A 66 -6.48 -10.56 -15.90
N LYS A 67 -5.25 -10.99 -16.14
CA LYS A 67 -4.93 -12.16 -16.95
C LYS A 67 -5.51 -13.45 -16.37
N ASN A 68 -5.61 -13.54 -15.05
CA ASN A 68 -6.10 -14.72 -14.35
C ASN A 68 -7.55 -14.60 -13.86
N GLY A 69 -8.26 -13.56 -14.32
CA GLY A 69 -9.66 -13.36 -13.97
C GLY A 69 -9.88 -12.94 -12.53
N GLY A 70 -8.91 -12.24 -11.95
CA GLY A 70 -9.01 -11.71 -10.60
C GLY A 70 -9.98 -10.54 -10.52
N ARG A 71 -10.64 -10.42 -9.40
CA ARG A 71 -11.48 -9.26 -9.10
C ARG A 71 -11.20 -8.73 -7.71
N LEU A 72 -11.39 -7.43 -7.56
CA LEU A 72 -11.17 -6.76 -6.28
C LEU A 72 -12.19 -7.23 -5.26
N LYS A 73 -11.72 -7.72 -4.12
CA LYS A 73 -12.57 -8.15 -3.02
C LYS A 73 -12.63 -7.11 -1.92
N GLU A 74 -11.49 -6.56 -1.53
CA GLU A 74 -11.43 -5.65 -0.40
C GLU A 74 -10.23 -4.71 -0.52
N VAL A 75 -10.45 -3.45 -0.14
CA VAL A 75 -9.41 -2.45 0.01
C VAL A 75 -9.56 -1.83 1.38
N GLN A 76 -8.48 -1.80 2.15
CA GLN A 76 -8.47 -1.15 3.46
C GLN A 76 -7.30 -0.18 3.55
N MET A 77 -7.54 0.94 4.20
CA MET A 77 -6.54 1.98 4.41
C MET A 77 -6.60 2.41 5.87
N PHE A 78 -5.44 2.45 6.51
CA PHE A 78 -5.32 2.77 7.92
C PHE A 78 -4.38 3.96 8.11
N GLY A 79 -4.57 4.70 9.20
CA GLY A 79 -3.67 5.82 9.54
C GLY A 79 -3.65 6.92 8.50
N GLY A 80 -4.77 7.18 7.83
CA GLY A 80 -4.86 8.22 6.80
C GLY A 80 -4.03 7.92 5.55
N GLY A 81 -3.74 6.65 5.31
CA GLY A 81 -2.94 6.20 4.18
C GLY A 81 -1.57 5.66 4.56
N ALA A 82 -1.24 5.65 5.87
CA ALA A 82 0.06 5.13 6.32
C ALA A 82 0.21 3.63 6.06
N ARG A 83 -0.90 2.89 6.08
CA ARG A 83 -0.93 1.47 5.78
C ARG A 83 -2.07 1.16 4.84
N THR A 84 -1.85 0.21 3.93
CA THR A 84 -2.83 -0.19 2.92
C THR A 84 -2.83 -1.70 2.77
N MET A 85 -4.02 -2.28 2.63
CA MET A 85 -4.21 -3.69 2.31
C MET A 85 -5.17 -3.81 1.13
N VAL A 86 -4.80 -4.63 0.15
CA VAL A 86 -5.65 -4.91 -1.01
C VAL A 86 -5.79 -6.41 -1.17
N LYS A 87 -7.01 -6.87 -1.32
CA LYS A 87 -7.34 -8.28 -1.47
C LYS A 87 -8.04 -8.50 -2.81
N TRP A 88 -7.51 -9.44 -3.58
CA TRP A 88 -8.06 -9.87 -4.85
C TRP A 88 -8.51 -11.32 -4.74
N GLU A 89 -9.59 -11.69 -5.42
CA GLU A 89 -10.04 -13.08 -5.48
C GLU A 89 -10.11 -13.57 -6.93
N PHE A 90 -9.97 -14.88 -7.09
CA PHE A 90 -9.95 -15.53 -8.40
C PHE A 90 -11.08 -16.57 -8.46
N PRO A 91 -12.32 -16.14 -8.76
CA PRO A 91 -13.50 -17.04 -8.72
C PRO A 91 -13.43 -18.20 -9.70
N LYS A 92 -12.70 -18.02 -10.81
CA LYS A 92 -12.58 -19.05 -11.87
C LYS A 92 -11.62 -20.18 -11.49
N HIS A 93 -10.84 -20.00 -10.43
CA HIS A 93 -9.82 -20.95 -9.98
C HIS A 93 -10.20 -21.64 -8.67
N LYS A 94 -11.48 -21.86 -8.45
CA LYS A 94 -11.97 -22.53 -7.24
C LYS A 94 -11.35 -23.90 -7.08
N VAL A 95 -10.92 -24.21 -5.87
CA VAL A 95 -10.31 -25.48 -5.52
C VAL A 95 -11.21 -26.21 -4.53
N LYS A 96 -11.51 -27.48 -4.80
CA LYS A 96 -12.23 -28.33 -3.86
C LYS A 96 -11.23 -28.94 -2.88
N ILE A 97 -11.40 -28.65 -1.60
CA ILE A 97 -10.58 -29.23 -0.55
C ILE A 97 -11.24 -30.51 0.00
N ALA A 98 -12.56 -30.51 0.09
CA ALA A 98 -13.36 -31.67 0.52
C ALA A 98 -14.61 -31.75 -0.35
N LYS A 99 -15.36 -32.86 -0.23
CA LYS A 99 -16.49 -33.20 -1.08
C LYS A 99 -17.53 -32.07 -1.24
N HIS A 100 -17.64 -31.15 -0.28
CA HIS A 100 -18.58 -30.04 -0.30
C HIS A 100 -17.94 -28.69 -0.04
N ASP A 101 -16.61 -28.63 0.08
CA ASP A 101 -15.90 -27.39 0.39
C ASP A 101 -15.13 -26.89 -0.81
N GLU A 102 -15.53 -25.73 -1.32
CA GLU A 102 -14.80 -25.02 -2.37
C GLU A 102 -14.07 -23.83 -1.76
N MET A 103 -12.81 -23.63 -2.13
CA MET A 103 -12.07 -22.42 -1.77
C MET A 103 -11.82 -21.58 -3.01
N THR A 104 -12.05 -20.28 -2.85
CA THR A 104 -11.69 -19.29 -3.86
C THR A 104 -10.29 -18.77 -3.51
N PRO A 105 -9.29 -18.95 -4.39
CA PRO A 105 -7.96 -18.40 -4.13
C PRO A 105 -7.97 -16.88 -4.05
N GLU A 106 -7.15 -16.34 -3.17
CA GLU A 106 -7.01 -14.90 -2.96
C GLU A 106 -5.55 -14.51 -2.98
N ILE A 107 -5.27 -13.30 -3.46
CA ILE A 107 -3.98 -12.64 -3.28
C ILE A 107 -4.21 -11.39 -2.44
N VAL A 108 -3.43 -11.28 -1.37
CA VAL A 108 -3.44 -10.12 -0.48
C VAL A 108 -2.08 -9.46 -0.54
N TRP A 109 -2.04 -8.16 -0.83
CA TRP A 109 -0.81 -7.41 -0.63
C TRP A 109 -1.02 -6.31 0.39
N GLN A 110 0.04 -6.03 1.11
CA GLN A 110 0.07 -4.99 2.14
C GLN A 110 1.28 -4.10 1.91
N ASN A 111 1.12 -2.83 2.17
CA ASN A 111 2.20 -1.86 2.09
C ASN A 111 2.02 -0.81 3.19
N SER A 112 3.12 -0.25 3.67
CA SER A 112 3.06 0.84 4.63
C SER A 112 4.03 1.95 4.25
N TYR A 113 3.66 3.17 4.62
CA TYR A 113 4.52 4.35 4.52
C TYR A 113 5.10 4.76 5.87
N ASP A 114 4.80 4.00 6.92
CA ASP A 114 5.28 4.24 8.29
C ASP A 114 6.23 3.16 8.80
N GLY A 115 6.61 2.22 7.94
CA GLY A 115 7.52 1.15 8.31
C GLY A 115 6.93 0.05 9.17
N THR A 116 5.63 0.10 9.48
CA THR A 116 4.99 -0.91 10.35
C THR A 116 4.77 -2.25 9.66
N VAL A 117 4.62 -2.23 8.34
CA VAL A 117 4.47 -3.44 7.52
C VAL A 117 5.35 -3.26 6.29
N GLY A 118 6.23 -4.22 6.02
CA GLY A 118 6.94 -4.26 4.75
C GLY A 118 5.99 -4.65 3.63
N LEU A 119 6.40 -4.48 2.38
CA LEU A 119 5.64 -4.98 1.25
C LEU A 119 5.51 -6.49 1.37
N ASN A 120 4.28 -6.98 1.45
CA ASN A 120 4.00 -8.38 1.71
C ASN A 120 2.90 -8.86 0.77
N ILE A 121 3.14 -9.98 0.09
CA ILE A 121 2.16 -10.63 -0.78
C ILE A 121 1.93 -12.03 -0.23
N ILE A 122 0.70 -12.31 0.12
CA ILE A 122 0.31 -13.59 0.73
C ILE A 122 -0.50 -14.41 -0.27
#